data_e9b506ba4e8e39d13a7deed7e426e906
#
_entry.id   e9b506ba4e8e39d13a7deed7e426e906
#
_cell.length_a   1.000
_cell.length_b   1.000
_cell.length_c   1.000
_cell.angle_alpha   90.00
_cell.angle_beta   90.00
_cell.angle_gamma   90.00
#
_symmetry.space_group_name_H-M   'P 1'
#
loop_
_entity.id
_entity.type
_entity.pdbx_description
1 polymer ?
#
loop_
_entity_poly.entity_id
_entity_poly.type
_entity_poly.pdbx_seq_one_letter_code
_entity_poly.pdbx_strand_id
1 'polypeptide(L)'
;DLSVDVKPGMRVAIVGPTGCGKTTLINLLMRFYDVQDGQITIDGTPVQQIGRKALRKNFGMVLQDTWLKCGSILENIRMGNPGASYDEVVAAAKKAHAHSFIQRLPEGYYTKIGEDGGSLSQGQKQLLCIARIMLCDPSVLILDEATSSIDTTTEMRIQQAFLTLMEGRTSFIVAHRLSTIKGADLILVMKNGTIIEQGTHASLLSDKGFYYHLYNSQFPETDQLA
;
A
#
# COMPACT_ATOMS: atom_id res chain seq x y z
N ASP A 1 6.32 -4.24 -23.49
CA ASP A 1 6.37 -5.61 -22.95
C ASP A 1 6.72 -5.53 -21.46
N LEU A 2 5.91 -6.19 -20.63
CA LEU A 2 6.07 -6.21 -19.18
C LEU A 2 6.08 -7.67 -18.75
N SER A 3 7.22 -8.18 -18.27
CA SER A 3 7.36 -9.55 -17.77
C SER A 3 8.08 -9.52 -16.43
N VAL A 4 7.40 -10.00 -15.37
CA VAL A 4 7.92 -10.01 -14.01
C VAL A 4 7.45 -11.28 -13.32
N ASP A 5 8.36 -11.94 -12.61
CA ASP A 5 8.05 -13.04 -11.69
C ASP A 5 8.19 -12.56 -10.24
N VAL A 6 7.11 -12.66 -9.47
CA VAL A 6 7.05 -12.23 -8.08
C VAL A 6 6.76 -13.42 -7.19
N LYS A 7 7.69 -13.73 -6.30
CA LYS A 7 7.54 -14.84 -5.36
C LYS A 7 6.66 -14.43 -4.16
N PRO A 8 5.98 -15.40 -3.52
CA PRO A 8 5.23 -15.14 -2.29
C PRO A 8 6.08 -14.45 -1.22
N GLY A 9 5.51 -13.43 -0.58
CA GLY A 9 6.16 -12.67 0.49
C GLY A 9 7.12 -11.57 0.02
N MET A 10 7.38 -11.42 -1.30
CA MET A 10 8.26 -10.36 -1.80
C MET A 10 7.63 -8.97 -1.65
N ARG A 11 8.50 -8.00 -1.35
CA ARG A 11 8.19 -6.56 -1.40
C ARG A 11 8.68 -6.01 -2.73
N VAL A 12 7.74 -5.61 -3.57
CA VAL A 12 8.00 -5.10 -4.92
C VAL A 12 7.76 -3.58 -4.93
N ALA A 13 8.82 -2.80 -5.07
CA ALA A 13 8.72 -1.36 -5.22
C ALA A 13 8.52 -0.99 -6.70
N ILE A 14 7.56 -0.15 -6.99
CA ILE A 14 7.29 0.39 -8.31
C ILE A 14 7.70 1.85 -8.31
N VAL A 15 8.72 2.19 -9.09
CA VAL A 15 9.27 3.55 -9.18
C VAL A 15 9.22 4.08 -10.61
N GLY A 16 9.19 5.38 -10.74
CA GLY A 16 9.16 6.06 -12.05
C GLY A 16 8.46 7.41 -11.98
N PRO A 17 8.65 8.26 -13.00
CA PRO A 17 8.05 9.60 -13.04
C PRO A 17 6.51 9.55 -13.02
N THR A 18 5.89 10.67 -12.69
CA THR A 18 4.43 10.82 -12.77
C THR A 18 3.95 10.51 -14.19
N GLY A 19 2.85 9.76 -14.30
CA GLY A 19 2.29 9.38 -15.60
C GLY A 19 3.00 8.21 -16.31
N CYS A 20 4.03 7.58 -15.72
CA CYS A 20 4.71 6.44 -16.36
C CYS A 20 3.92 5.13 -16.39
N GLY A 21 2.73 5.06 -15.78
CA GLY A 21 1.86 3.87 -15.83
C GLY A 21 1.78 3.05 -14.53
N LYS A 22 2.32 3.50 -13.40
CA LYS A 22 2.28 2.78 -12.11
C LYS A 22 0.85 2.38 -11.70
N THR A 23 -0.07 3.34 -11.73
CA THR A 23 -1.50 3.10 -11.40
C THR A 23 -2.16 2.15 -12.41
N THR A 24 -1.77 2.22 -13.68
CA THR A 24 -2.27 1.29 -14.70
C THR A 24 -1.84 -0.15 -14.41
N LEU A 25 -0.58 -0.36 -14.03
CA LEU A 25 -0.08 -1.68 -13.63
C LEU A 25 -0.89 -2.25 -12.44
N ILE A 26 -1.12 -1.44 -11.41
CA ILE A 26 -1.93 -1.83 -10.25
C ILE A 26 -3.37 -2.18 -10.67
N ASN A 27 -3.97 -1.37 -11.54
CA ASN A 27 -5.32 -1.62 -12.03
C ASN A 27 -5.42 -2.94 -12.85
N LEU A 28 -4.37 -3.30 -13.59
CA LEU A 28 -4.28 -4.57 -14.29
C LEU A 28 -4.14 -5.75 -13.33
N LEU A 29 -3.30 -5.63 -12.28
CA LEU A 29 -3.15 -6.65 -11.23
C LEU A 29 -4.49 -6.96 -10.54
N MET A 30 -5.28 -5.92 -10.24
CA MET A 30 -6.61 -6.05 -9.63
C MET A 30 -7.73 -6.35 -10.63
N ARG A 31 -7.38 -6.47 -11.91
CA ARG A 31 -8.33 -6.71 -13.00
C ARG A 31 -9.47 -5.69 -13.02
N PHE A 32 -9.14 -4.39 -12.87
CA PHE A 32 -10.08 -3.31 -13.24
C PHE A 32 -10.20 -3.24 -14.75
N TYR A 33 -9.13 -3.57 -15.47
CA TYR A 33 -9.08 -3.77 -16.92
C TYR A 33 -8.49 -5.14 -17.22
N ASP A 34 -8.95 -5.79 -18.29
CA ASP A 34 -8.33 -7.00 -18.79
C ASP A 34 -7.13 -6.63 -19.68
N VAL A 35 -6.08 -7.44 -19.68
CA VAL A 35 -4.92 -7.27 -20.57
C VAL A 35 -5.32 -7.53 -22.00
N GLN A 36 -4.76 -6.77 -22.95
CA GLN A 36 -5.00 -6.95 -24.38
C GLN A 36 -4.17 -8.12 -24.94
N ASP A 37 -2.92 -8.22 -24.52
CA ASP A 37 -1.98 -9.27 -24.86
C ASP A 37 -1.24 -9.77 -23.63
N GLY A 38 -0.76 -11.03 -23.69
CA GLY A 38 -0.11 -11.67 -22.57
C GLY A 38 -1.09 -12.14 -21.51
N GLN A 39 -0.58 -12.40 -20.31
CA GLN A 39 -1.40 -12.86 -19.19
C GLN A 39 -0.81 -12.43 -17.85
N ILE A 40 -1.68 -12.26 -16.86
CA ILE A 40 -1.31 -12.13 -15.45
C ILE A 40 -1.78 -13.40 -14.76
N THR A 41 -0.90 -14.05 -14.00
CA THR A 41 -1.22 -15.25 -13.24
C THR A 41 -1.02 -15.01 -11.74
N ILE A 42 -1.86 -15.64 -10.92
CA ILE A 42 -1.67 -15.75 -9.47
C ILE A 42 -1.65 -17.22 -9.14
N ASP A 43 -0.57 -17.69 -8.52
CA ASP A 43 -0.33 -19.10 -8.20
C ASP A 43 -0.55 -20.01 -9.43
N GLY A 44 -0.03 -19.57 -10.59
CA GLY A 44 -0.15 -20.30 -11.86
C GLY A 44 -1.52 -20.20 -12.56
N THR A 45 -2.54 -19.60 -11.92
CA THR A 45 -3.88 -19.45 -12.49
C THR A 45 -4.03 -18.08 -13.16
N PRO A 46 -4.39 -18.00 -14.47
CA PRO A 46 -4.66 -16.75 -15.15
C PRO A 46 -5.78 -15.97 -14.45
N VAL A 47 -5.56 -14.67 -14.19
CA VAL A 47 -6.55 -13.84 -13.48
C VAL A 47 -7.89 -13.75 -14.21
N GLN A 48 -7.92 -13.97 -15.53
CA GLN A 48 -9.15 -14.00 -16.33
C GLN A 48 -10.05 -15.19 -15.95
N GLN A 49 -9.47 -16.30 -15.45
CA GLN A 49 -10.20 -17.48 -15.02
C GLN A 49 -10.72 -17.35 -13.58
N ILE A 50 -10.24 -16.36 -12.83
CA ILE A 50 -10.69 -16.08 -11.46
C ILE A 50 -11.81 -15.05 -11.49
N GLY A 51 -12.93 -15.31 -10.83
CA GLY A 51 -14.01 -14.32 -10.73
C GLY A 51 -13.50 -13.02 -10.06
N ARG A 52 -13.83 -11.84 -10.63
CA ARG A 52 -13.30 -10.53 -10.16
C ARG A 52 -13.49 -10.29 -8.65
N LYS A 53 -14.63 -10.73 -8.08
CA LYS A 53 -14.89 -10.61 -6.64
C LYS A 53 -13.97 -11.50 -5.82
N ALA A 54 -13.74 -12.75 -6.24
CA ALA A 54 -12.82 -13.67 -5.58
C ALA A 54 -11.37 -13.18 -5.68
N LEU A 55 -10.95 -12.73 -6.86
CA LEU A 55 -9.64 -12.13 -7.08
C LEU A 55 -9.39 -10.97 -6.11
N ARG A 56 -10.28 -9.97 -6.11
CA ARG A 56 -10.12 -8.74 -5.31
C ARG A 56 -10.21 -8.97 -3.81
N LYS A 57 -10.84 -10.05 -3.35
CA LYS A 57 -10.87 -10.42 -1.94
C LYS A 57 -9.48 -10.74 -1.39
N ASN A 58 -8.55 -11.19 -2.25
CA ASN A 58 -7.18 -11.50 -1.86
C ASN A 58 -6.27 -10.25 -1.83
N PHE A 59 -6.75 -9.09 -2.29
CA PHE A 59 -5.99 -7.85 -2.31
C PHE A 59 -6.45 -6.89 -1.22
N GLY A 60 -5.49 -6.37 -0.46
CA GLY A 60 -5.67 -5.19 0.39
C GLY A 60 -5.04 -3.98 -0.27
N MET A 61 -5.77 -2.87 -0.32
CA MET A 61 -5.28 -1.66 -0.95
C MET A 61 -5.32 -0.50 0.03
N VAL A 62 -4.17 0.16 0.23
CA VAL A 62 -4.07 1.44 0.92
C VAL A 62 -3.67 2.48 -0.11
N LEU A 63 -4.61 3.37 -0.43
CA LEU A 63 -4.40 4.46 -1.39
C LEU A 63 -3.98 5.75 -0.68
N GLN A 64 -3.42 6.68 -1.46
CA GLN A 64 -3.13 8.03 -1.02
C GLN A 64 -4.40 8.74 -0.51
N ASP A 65 -5.48 8.66 -1.29
CA ASP A 65 -6.79 9.18 -0.90
C ASP A 65 -7.49 8.17 0.00
N THR A 66 -7.59 8.51 1.26
CA THR A 66 -8.26 7.69 2.27
C THR A 66 -9.76 7.93 2.24
N TRP A 67 -10.54 6.88 2.01
CA TRP A 67 -12.00 6.97 2.06
C TRP A 67 -12.54 6.34 3.35
N LEU A 68 -13.37 7.12 4.06
CA LEU A 68 -14.11 6.67 5.24
C LEU A 68 -15.62 6.92 5.03
N LYS A 69 -16.40 5.92 5.39
CA LYS A 69 -17.86 5.99 5.33
C LYS A 69 -18.39 6.80 6.52
N CYS A 70 -19.46 7.58 6.30
CA CYS A 70 -20.25 8.16 7.39
C CYS A 70 -20.74 7.04 8.32
N GLY A 71 -20.47 7.16 9.63
CA GLY A 71 -20.76 6.15 10.63
C GLY A 71 -19.75 6.16 11.77
N SER A 72 -19.73 5.13 12.62
CA SER A 72 -18.76 5.02 13.71
C SER A 72 -17.37 4.56 13.20
N ILE A 73 -16.34 4.83 13.99
CA ILE A 73 -14.98 4.30 13.76
C ILE A 73 -15.01 2.78 13.74
N LEU A 74 -15.74 2.16 14.67
CA LEU A 74 -15.93 0.71 14.74
C LEU A 74 -16.45 0.16 13.42
N GLU A 75 -17.52 0.74 12.86
CA GLU A 75 -18.10 0.33 11.59
C GLU A 75 -17.11 0.48 10.44
N ASN A 76 -16.35 1.57 10.42
CA ASN A 76 -15.34 1.81 9.39
C ASN A 76 -14.22 0.76 9.38
N ILE A 77 -13.71 0.36 10.54
CA ILE A 77 -12.69 -0.70 10.62
C ILE A 77 -13.32 -2.06 10.28
N ARG A 78 -14.53 -2.33 10.81
CA ARG A 78 -15.28 -3.59 10.58
C ARG A 78 -15.65 -3.82 9.13
N MET A 79 -15.61 -2.81 8.27
CA MET A 79 -15.78 -2.99 6.82
C MET A 79 -14.77 -3.99 6.23
N GLY A 80 -13.58 -4.15 6.83
CA GLY A 80 -12.60 -5.16 6.42
C GLY A 80 -13.08 -6.60 6.62
N ASN A 81 -13.84 -6.84 7.70
CA ASN A 81 -14.51 -8.11 7.99
C ASN A 81 -15.80 -7.83 8.77
N PRO A 82 -16.96 -7.83 8.10
CA PRO A 82 -18.26 -7.53 8.74
C PRO A 82 -18.64 -8.46 9.89
N GLY A 83 -18.10 -9.68 9.90
CA GLY A 83 -18.32 -10.67 10.97
C GLY A 83 -17.40 -10.52 12.19
N ALA A 84 -16.45 -9.59 12.16
CA ALA A 84 -15.47 -9.44 13.24
C ALA A 84 -16.12 -8.95 14.54
N SER A 85 -15.66 -9.52 15.65
CA SER A 85 -16.00 -9.10 16.99
C SER A 85 -15.41 -7.70 17.32
N TYR A 86 -15.86 -7.11 18.41
CA TYR A 86 -15.29 -5.86 18.92
C TYR A 86 -13.78 -6.02 19.24
N ASP A 87 -13.41 -7.12 19.86
CA ASP A 87 -12.03 -7.38 20.28
C ASP A 87 -11.09 -7.56 19.08
N GLU A 88 -11.54 -8.19 18.00
CA GLU A 88 -10.78 -8.29 16.75
C GLU A 88 -10.56 -6.93 16.10
N VAL A 89 -11.59 -6.07 16.10
CA VAL A 89 -11.47 -4.68 15.63
C VAL A 89 -10.45 -3.90 16.47
N VAL A 90 -10.50 -4.03 17.79
CA VAL A 90 -9.55 -3.39 18.72
C VAL A 90 -8.13 -3.93 18.48
N ALA A 91 -7.96 -5.23 18.28
CA ALA A 91 -6.66 -5.83 17.97
C ALA A 91 -6.07 -5.30 16.65
N ALA A 92 -6.88 -5.20 15.59
CA ALA A 92 -6.47 -4.62 14.32
C ALA A 92 -6.08 -3.13 14.49
N ALA A 93 -6.85 -2.35 15.23
CA ALA A 93 -6.55 -0.95 15.49
C ALA A 93 -5.26 -0.76 16.32
N LYS A 94 -4.95 -1.68 17.26
CA LYS A 94 -3.69 -1.67 18.01
C LYS A 94 -2.50 -1.93 17.08
N LYS A 95 -2.57 -2.95 16.22
CA LYS A 95 -1.54 -3.27 15.23
C LYS A 95 -1.30 -2.11 14.25
N ALA A 96 -2.36 -1.40 13.86
CA ALA A 96 -2.31 -0.23 13.00
C ALA A 96 -1.91 1.07 13.74
N HIS A 97 -1.55 1.04 15.01
CA HIS A 97 -1.27 2.22 15.84
C HIS A 97 -2.43 3.24 15.92
N ALA A 98 -3.65 2.83 15.60
CA ALA A 98 -4.84 3.67 15.65
C ALA A 98 -5.49 3.73 17.05
N HIS A 99 -5.36 2.67 17.85
CA HIS A 99 -6.05 2.52 19.14
C HIS A 99 -5.87 3.72 20.07
N SER A 100 -4.64 4.22 20.21
CA SER A 100 -4.32 5.29 21.16
C SER A 100 -5.04 6.61 20.86
N PHE A 101 -5.23 6.98 19.59
CA PHE A 101 -5.98 8.17 19.28
C PHE A 101 -7.49 7.94 19.36
N ILE A 102 -7.97 6.73 18.99
CA ILE A 102 -9.39 6.37 19.09
C ILE A 102 -9.87 6.49 20.55
N GLN A 103 -9.08 6.01 21.51
CA GLN A 103 -9.42 6.10 22.93
C GLN A 103 -9.52 7.53 23.47
N ARG A 104 -8.89 8.52 22.83
CA ARG A 104 -8.96 9.93 23.21
C ARG A 104 -10.19 10.64 22.67
N LEU A 105 -10.92 10.02 21.76
CA LEU A 105 -12.17 10.58 21.23
C LEU A 105 -13.29 10.40 22.27
N PRO A 106 -14.29 11.30 22.30
CA PRO A 106 -15.33 11.31 23.33
C PRO A 106 -16.07 9.99 23.51
N GLU A 107 -16.36 9.30 22.40
CA GLU A 107 -17.08 8.03 22.38
C GLU A 107 -16.18 6.86 21.95
N GLY A 108 -14.86 7.04 21.89
CA GLY A 108 -13.90 6.03 21.49
C GLY A 108 -14.23 5.42 20.11
N TYR A 109 -14.36 4.11 20.03
CA TYR A 109 -14.71 3.38 18.82
C TYR A 109 -16.13 3.68 18.29
N TYR A 110 -17.01 4.18 19.12
CA TYR A 110 -18.38 4.55 18.75
C TYR A 110 -18.50 5.98 18.25
N THR A 111 -17.40 6.76 18.32
CA THR A 111 -17.36 8.12 17.78
C THR A 111 -17.80 8.11 16.33
N LYS A 112 -18.86 8.88 16.03
CA LYS A 112 -19.38 9.05 14.67
C LYS A 112 -18.52 10.03 13.90
N ILE A 113 -18.17 9.64 12.69
CA ILE A 113 -17.45 10.49 11.72
C ILE A 113 -18.36 10.77 10.55
N GLY A 114 -18.29 12.01 10.05
CA GLY A 114 -19.00 12.44 8.84
C GLY A 114 -18.39 11.89 7.56
N GLU A 115 -18.87 12.37 6.43
CA GLU A 115 -18.28 12.04 5.12
C GLU A 115 -16.78 12.35 5.12
N ASP A 116 -16.01 11.49 4.48
CA ASP A 116 -14.53 11.58 4.38
C ASP A 116 -13.81 11.74 5.72
N GLY A 117 -14.39 11.25 6.81
CA GLY A 117 -13.76 11.21 8.13
C GLY A 117 -13.87 12.50 8.94
N GLY A 118 -14.59 13.52 8.47
CA GLY A 118 -14.93 14.72 9.24
C GLY A 118 -13.70 15.40 9.87
N SER A 119 -13.66 15.47 11.21
CA SER A 119 -12.59 16.17 11.98
C SER A 119 -11.29 15.40 12.14
N LEU A 120 -11.17 14.17 11.60
CA LEU A 120 -9.95 13.39 11.71
C LEU A 120 -8.84 13.97 10.82
N SER A 121 -7.59 13.97 11.33
CA SER A 121 -6.44 14.33 10.50
C SER A 121 -6.21 13.29 9.40
N GLN A 122 -5.51 13.67 8.33
CA GLN A 122 -5.18 12.75 7.22
C GLN A 122 -4.45 11.50 7.71
N GLY A 123 -3.51 11.64 8.64
CA GLY A 123 -2.80 10.51 9.23
C GLY A 123 -3.71 9.59 10.05
N GLN A 124 -4.67 10.13 10.82
CA GLN A 124 -5.65 9.33 11.54
C GLN A 124 -6.56 8.55 10.60
N LYS A 125 -7.01 9.17 9.50
CA LYS A 125 -7.78 8.49 8.46
C LYS A 125 -6.99 7.34 7.85
N GLN A 126 -5.71 7.55 7.56
CA GLN A 126 -4.85 6.53 6.98
C GLN A 126 -4.64 5.35 7.94
N LEU A 127 -4.41 5.60 9.24
CA LEU A 127 -4.33 4.55 10.26
C LEU A 127 -5.61 3.72 10.37
N LEU A 128 -6.79 4.33 10.23
CA LEU A 128 -8.08 3.61 10.19
C LEU A 128 -8.19 2.73 8.92
N CYS A 129 -7.76 3.22 7.77
CA CYS A 129 -7.71 2.43 6.53
C CYS A 129 -6.75 1.23 6.66
N ILE A 130 -5.58 1.43 7.28
CA ILE A 130 -4.64 0.34 7.57
C ILE A 130 -5.27 -0.68 8.53
N ALA A 131 -5.94 -0.24 9.60
CA ALA A 131 -6.64 -1.13 10.53
C ALA A 131 -7.72 -1.97 9.83
N ARG A 132 -8.46 -1.38 8.90
CA ARG A 132 -9.44 -2.07 8.04
C ARG A 132 -8.79 -3.19 7.24
N ILE A 133 -7.64 -2.93 6.63
CA ILE A 133 -6.91 -3.92 5.82
C ILE A 133 -6.30 -5.01 6.71
N MET A 134 -5.78 -4.67 7.88
CA MET A 134 -5.30 -5.65 8.86
C MET A 134 -6.41 -6.62 9.31
N LEU A 135 -7.64 -6.12 9.45
CA LEU A 135 -8.81 -6.93 9.79
C LEU A 135 -9.28 -7.81 8.63
N CYS A 136 -9.09 -7.36 7.39
CA CYS A 136 -9.39 -8.12 6.17
C CYS A 136 -8.42 -9.28 5.93
N ASP A 137 -7.17 -9.14 6.40
CA ASP A 137 -6.07 -10.11 6.30
C ASP A 137 -5.82 -10.64 4.87
N PRO A 138 -5.58 -9.76 3.88
CA PRO A 138 -5.38 -10.17 2.49
C PRO A 138 -3.98 -10.79 2.27
N SER A 139 -3.86 -11.66 1.25
CA SER A 139 -2.59 -12.30 0.88
C SER A 139 -1.66 -11.36 0.09
N VAL A 140 -2.22 -10.41 -0.64
CA VAL A 140 -1.48 -9.46 -1.48
C VAL A 140 -1.84 -8.04 -1.08
N LEU A 141 -0.84 -7.18 -1.00
CA LEU A 141 -1.01 -5.77 -0.65
C LEU A 141 -0.64 -4.87 -1.82
N ILE A 142 -1.39 -3.79 -1.96
CA ILE A 142 -1.08 -2.66 -2.82
C ILE A 142 -1.03 -1.42 -1.95
N LEU A 143 0.13 -0.79 -1.86
CA LEU A 143 0.37 0.36 -1.01
C LEU A 143 0.79 1.56 -1.85
N ASP A 144 0.11 2.69 -1.68
CA ASP A 144 0.50 3.96 -2.28
C ASP A 144 0.98 4.89 -1.16
N GLU A 145 2.28 5.19 -1.15
CA GLU A 145 2.97 5.88 -0.04
C GLU A 145 2.92 7.41 -0.11
N ALA A 146 2.12 8.01 -0.95
CA ALA A 146 2.04 9.45 -1.02
C ALA A 146 1.46 10.03 0.30
N THR A 147 2.33 10.62 1.13
CA THR A 147 1.98 11.22 2.44
C THR A 147 2.45 12.66 2.51
N SER A 148 2.00 13.51 1.61
CA SER A 148 2.18 14.95 1.77
C SER A 148 1.25 15.48 2.88
N SER A 149 1.79 16.20 3.88
CA SER A 149 1.03 16.93 4.91
C SER A 149 0.65 16.15 6.18
N ILE A 150 1.44 15.17 6.61
CA ILE A 150 1.27 14.45 7.88
C ILE A 150 2.41 14.87 8.84
N ASP A 151 2.09 15.07 10.12
CA ASP A 151 3.12 15.33 11.12
C ASP A 151 4.06 14.13 11.30
N THR A 152 5.33 14.40 11.63
CA THR A 152 6.40 13.39 11.71
C THR A 152 6.07 12.23 12.65
N THR A 153 5.41 12.50 13.79
CA THR A 153 5.07 11.45 14.76
C THR A 153 4.02 10.49 14.21
N THR A 154 3.00 11.01 13.56
CA THR A 154 1.95 10.19 12.91
C THR A 154 2.51 9.46 11.70
N GLU A 155 3.39 10.09 10.96
CA GLU A 155 4.10 9.49 9.84
C GLU A 155 4.90 8.25 10.26
N MET A 156 5.67 8.33 11.34
CA MET A 156 6.40 7.19 11.89
C MET A 156 5.46 6.03 12.27
N ARG A 157 4.29 6.33 12.85
CA ARG A 157 3.27 5.31 13.17
C ARG A 157 2.70 4.65 11.93
N ILE A 158 2.44 5.42 10.87
CA ILE A 158 1.97 4.89 9.58
C ILE A 158 3.02 3.97 8.97
N GLN A 159 4.30 4.38 8.98
CA GLN A 159 5.39 3.53 8.50
C GLN A 159 5.48 2.21 9.26
N GLN A 160 5.44 2.27 10.60
CA GLN A 160 5.46 1.07 11.42
C GLN A 160 4.24 0.16 11.15
N ALA A 161 3.06 0.76 10.97
CA ALA A 161 1.85 0.03 10.61
C ALA A 161 1.97 -0.64 9.22
N PHE A 162 2.59 0.02 8.23
CA PHE A 162 2.87 -0.59 6.93
C PHE A 162 3.86 -1.75 7.03
N LEU A 163 4.94 -1.61 7.80
CA LEU A 163 5.90 -2.71 8.02
C LEU A 163 5.19 -3.93 8.61
N THR A 164 4.40 -3.73 9.66
CA THR A 164 3.61 -4.81 10.29
C THR A 164 2.58 -5.40 9.31
N LEU A 165 1.94 -4.56 8.49
CA LEU A 165 0.98 -5.03 7.49
C LEU A 165 1.64 -5.88 6.40
N MET A 166 2.86 -5.56 5.99
CA MET A 166 3.61 -6.28 4.94
C MET A 166 4.22 -7.61 5.42
N GLU A 167 4.33 -7.86 6.72
CA GLU A 167 4.92 -9.10 7.24
C GLU A 167 4.24 -10.34 6.68
N GLY A 168 5.02 -11.20 6.00
CA GLY A 168 4.55 -12.46 5.42
C GLY A 168 3.63 -12.33 4.20
N ARG A 169 3.45 -11.12 3.64
CA ARG A 169 2.57 -10.88 2.50
C ARG A 169 3.33 -10.35 1.29
N THR A 170 2.86 -10.74 0.11
CA THR A 170 3.36 -10.15 -1.15
C THR A 170 2.85 -8.72 -1.26
N SER A 171 3.74 -7.76 -1.44
CA SER A 171 3.39 -6.33 -1.40
C SER A 171 3.90 -5.61 -2.63
N PHE A 172 3.00 -4.91 -3.34
CA PHE A 172 3.33 -3.97 -4.40
C PHE A 172 3.23 -2.55 -3.84
N ILE A 173 4.30 -1.79 -3.91
CA ILE A 173 4.40 -0.49 -3.27
C ILE A 173 4.73 0.55 -4.33
N VAL A 174 3.84 1.52 -4.55
CA VAL A 174 4.19 2.73 -5.30
C VAL A 174 5.05 3.58 -4.38
N ALA A 175 6.38 3.43 -4.55
CA ALA A 175 7.33 3.95 -3.59
C ALA A 175 7.64 5.42 -3.88
N HIS A 176 7.45 6.23 -2.85
CA HIS A 176 7.82 7.64 -2.82
C HIS A 176 8.86 7.94 -1.71
N ARG A 177 9.30 6.91 -0.98
CA ARG A 177 10.23 7.03 0.15
C ARG A 177 11.47 6.19 -0.05
N LEU A 178 12.60 6.75 0.38
CA LEU A 178 13.90 6.12 0.29
C LEU A 178 13.96 4.79 1.06
N SER A 179 13.42 4.75 2.29
CA SER A 179 13.42 3.56 3.13
C SER A 179 12.68 2.38 2.50
N THR A 180 11.55 2.64 1.85
CA THR A 180 10.75 1.62 1.16
C THR A 180 11.49 1.06 -0.05
N ILE A 181 12.14 1.94 -0.84
CA ILE A 181 12.90 1.54 -2.02
C ILE A 181 14.10 0.68 -1.60
N LYS A 182 14.85 1.10 -0.57
CA LYS A 182 15.99 0.35 -0.05
C LYS A 182 15.61 -1.03 0.52
N GLY A 183 14.44 -1.13 1.14
CA GLY A 183 13.93 -2.34 1.77
C GLY A 183 13.17 -3.28 0.84
N ALA A 184 13.03 -2.97 -0.46
CA ALA A 184 12.34 -3.80 -1.43
C ALA A 184 13.23 -4.97 -1.91
N ASP A 185 12.61 -6.14 -2.08
CA ASP A 185 13.26 -7.33 -2.65
C ASP A 185 13.43 -7.20 -4.17
N LEU A 186 12.51 -6.48 -4.80
CA LEU A 186 12.52 -6.20 -6.24
C LEU A 186 12.05 -4.77 -6.48
N ILE A 187 12.76 -4.05 -7.33
CA ILE A 187 12.38 -2.72 -7.81
C ILE A 187 12.05 -2.82 -9.29
N LEU A 188 10.87 -2.33 -9.66
CA LEU A 188 10.42 -2.20 -11.03
C LEU A 188 10.49 -0.73 -11.43
N VAL A 189 11.36 -0.41 -12.38
CA VAL A 189 11.55 0.96 -12.86
C VAL A 189 10.73 1.16 -14.11
N MET A 190 9.71 2.02 -14.03
CA MET A 190 8.76 2.26 -15.10
C MET A 190 9.01 3.57 -15.82
N LYS A 191 8.92 3.53 -17.16
CA LYS A 191 8.94 4.70 -18.04
C LYS A 191 8.05 4.45 -19.25
N ASN A 192 7.18 5.41 -19.57
CA ASN A 192 6.29 5.34 -20.74
C ASN A 192 5.49 4.04 -20.87
N GLY A 193 4.95 3.53 -19.75
CA GLY A 193 4.13 2.32 -19.74
C GLY A 193 4.89 1.00 -19.78
N THR A 194 6.22 1.02 -19.77
CA THR A 194 7.08 -0.18 -19.81
C THR A 194 7.98 -0.25 -18.57
N ILE A 195 8.41 -1.47 -18.19
CA ILE A 195 9.49 -1.67 -17.24
C ILE A 195 10.79 -1.59 -18.04
N ILE A 196 11.63 -0.60 -17.73
CA ILE A 196 12.91 -0.37 -18.41
C ILE A 196 14.09 -0.96 -17.64
N GLU A 197 13.97 -1.10 -16.33
CA GLU A 197 14.96 -1.73 -15.44
C GLU A 197 14.23 -2.49 -14.33
N GLN A 198 14.85 -3.58 -13.86
CA GLN A 198 14.36 -4.32 -12.70
C GLN A 198 15.54 -4.94 -11.94
N GLY A 199 15.47 -4.95 -10.61
CA GLY A 199 16.53 -5.49 -9.78
C GLY A 199 16.41 -5.06 -8.33
N THR A 200 17.47 -5.28 -7.56
CA THR A 200 17.59 -4.77 -6.19
C THR A 200 18.11 -3.32 -6.19
N HIS A 201 17.94 -2.62 -5.08
CA HIS A 201 18.52 -1.29 -4.91
C HIS A 201 20.02 -1.24 -5.23
N ALA A 202 20.78 -2.20 -4.71
CA ALA A 202 22.21 -2.26 -4.91
C ALA A 202 22.62 -2.51 -6.38
N SER A 203 21.96 -3.47 -7.06
CA SER A 203 22.26 -3.77 -8.46
C SER A 203 21.95 -2.58 -9.38
N LEU A 204 20.76 -1.98 -9.22
CA LEU A 204 20.33 -0.84 -10.04
C LEU A 204 21.17 0.43 -9.84
N LEU A 205 21.71 0.65 -8.64
CA LEU A 205 22.67 1.73 -8.40
C LEU A 205 24.01 1.45 -9.09
N SER A 206 24.47 0.20 -9.05
CA SER A 206 25.73 -0.22 -9.68
C SER A 206 25.70 -0.07 -11.20
N ASP A 207 24.52 -0.34 -11.81
CA ASP A 207 24.32 -0.27 -13.26
C ASP A 207 24.34 1.17 -13.79
N LYS A 208 24.19 2.17 -12.90
CA LYS A 208 24.17 3.61 -13.22
C LYS A 208 23.18 3.99 -14.34
N GLY A 209 22.08 3.25 -14.45
CA GLY A 209 21.02 3.43 -15.42
C GLY A 209 20.02 4.53 -15.07
N PHE A 210 18.80 4.41 -15.60
CA PHE A 210 17.72 5.38 -15.34
C PHE A 210 17.36 5.46 -13.86
N TYR A 211 17.34 4.30 -13.15
CA TYR A 211 17.11 4.25 -11.71
C TYR A 211 18.11 5.09 -10.92
N TYR A 212 19.39 5.00 -11.25
CA TYR A 212 20.46 5.78 -10.61
C TYR A 212 20.20 7.28 -10.73
N HIS A 213 19.84 7.75 -11.91
CA HIS A 213 19.54 9.16 -12.14
C HIS A 213 18.26 9.61 -11.44
N LEU A 214 17.21 8.78 -11.48
CA LEU A 214 15.95 9.03 -10.78
C LEU A 214 16.17 9.11 -9.26
N TYR A 215 16.92 8.16 -8.72
CA TYR A 215 17.24 8.10 -7.30
C TYR A 215 17.96 9.35 -6.83
N ASN A 216 19.06 9.74 -7.49
CA ASN A 216 19.83 10.92 -7.12
C ASN A 216 19.08 12.25 -7.32
N SER A 217 18.10 12.30 -8.23
CA SER A 217 17.26 13.48 -8.43
C SER A 217 16.17 13.62 -7.36
N GLN A 218 15.66 12.51 -6.84
CA GLN A 218 14.59 12.51 -5.82
C GLN A 218 15.13 12.52 -4.39
N PHE A 219 16.32 11.96 -4.17
CA PHE A 219 16.96 11.83 -2.86
C PHE A 219 18.39 12.37 -2.92
N PRO A 220 18.58 13.70 -2.83
CA PRO A 220 19.92 14.29 -2.79
C PRO A 220 20.74 13.79 -1.59
N GLU A 221 22.07 13.86 -1.66
CA GLU A 221 23.02 13.25 -0.70
C GLU A 221 22.75 13.59 0.78
N THR A 222 22.09 14.69 1.07
CA THR A 222 21.68 15.09 2.44
C THR A 222 20.71 14.12 3.09
N ASP A 223 19.86 13.43 2.31
CA ASP A 223 18.87 12.47 2.81
C ASP A 223 19.39 11.02 2.87
N GLN A 224 20.62 10.80 2.38
CA GLN A 224 21.23 9.46 2.32
C GLN A 224 21.98 9.09 3.61
N LEU A 225 22.20 10.05 4.51
CA LEU A 225 22.98 9.92 5.76
C LEU A 225 22.11 9.79 7.02
N ALA A 226 20.77 9.73 6.89
CA ALA A 226 19.82 9.63 8.02
C ALA A 226 19.31 8.21 8.28
#